data_332ca6ca23a574617e4119450415c571
#
_entry.id   332ca6ca23a574617e4119450415c571
#
_cell.length_a   1.000
_cell.length_b   1.000
_cell.length_c   1.000
_cell.angle_alpha   90.00
_cell.angle_beta   90.00
_cell.angle_gamma   90.00
#
_symmetry.space_group_name_H-M   'P 1'
#
loop_
_entity.id
_entity.type
_entity.pdbx_description
1 polymer ?
#
loop_
_entity_poly.entity_id
_entity_poly.type
_entity_poly.pdbx_seq_one_letter_code
_entity_poly.pdbx_strand_id
1 'polypeptide(L)'
;MLENLRFSSSRIFFDSRMLKIINDNVLTTKYISNKSIDLIVTSPPYNVDIEYNSHNDKLSYRDYLNFSKNWLSRCFEWLKDDGRFCLNIPLDKNKGGQQSVGADLTTIAKDIGFKYHSTVVWNEGNISRRTAWGSWLSASAPYVIAPVELIVILYKKTWKKTSGSRESDITKEEFMGWTNGLWTFSGESKKKIGHPAPFPIELPRRCIKLFSFVRDTILDPFMGSGSTLIAAYLSKRKGIGVEIDKNYCELAKQRLIKEGKINQLNLIDVGINNC
;
A
#
# COMPACT_ATOMS: atom_id res chain seq x y z
N MET A 1 19.34 -27.98 35.20
CA MET A 1 19.40 -26.62 34.61
C MET A 1 19.46 -26.78 33.12
N LEU A 2 18.31 -26.76 32.47
CA LEU A 2 18.22 -26.77 30.99
C LEU A 2 17.75 -25.35 30.61
N GLU A 3 18.70 -24.58 30.11
CA GLU A 3 18.47 -23.22 29.64
C GLU A 3 17.50 -23.24 28.46
N ASN A 4 16.44 -22.43 28.60
CA ASN A 4 15.47 -22.13 27.57
C ASN A 4 16.16 -21.44 26.37
N LEU A 5 16.53 -22.19 25.36
CA LEU A 5 16.82 -21.66 24.03
C LEU A 5 15.51 -21.10 23.45
N ARG A 6 15.27 -19.82 23.69
CA ARG A 6 14.27 -19.04 22.95
C ARG A 6 14.74 -18.96 21.49
N PHE A 7 14.24 -19.83 20.64
CA PHE A 7 14.29 -19.61 19.20
C PHE A 7 13.49 -18.35 18.89
N SER A 8 14.17 -17.23 18.72
CA SER A 8 13.61 -16.04 18.10
C SER A 8 13.30 -16.41 16.65
N SER A 9 12.06 -16.84 16.36
CA SER A 9 11.63 -17.06 14.99
C SER A 9 11.76 -15.74 14.24
N SER A 10 12.63 -15.70 13.22
CA SER A 10 12.80 -14.54 12.37
C SER A 10 11.45 -14.14 11.78
N ARG A 11 11.05 -12.88 11.88
CA ARG A 11 9.87 -12.32 11.25
C ARG A 11 10.09 -12.04 9.75
N ILE A 12 11.29 -12.20 9.26
CA ILE A 12 11.59 -12.12 7.83
C ILE A 12 11.08 -13.41 7.20
N PHE A 13 10.02 -13.28 6.41
CA PHE A 13 9.36 -14.38 5.72
C PHE A 13 10.05 -14.73 4.40
N PHE A 14 10.55 -13.70 3.72
CA PHE A 14 11.28 -13.83 2.47
C PHE A 14 12.28 -12.67 2.36
N ASP A 15 13.50 -12.94 1.91
CA ASP A 15 14.54 -11.95 1.67
C ASP A 15 15.31 -12.29 0.41
N SER A 16 15.53 -11.30 -0.43
CA SER A 16 16.37 -11.39 -1.62
C SER A 16 17.07 -10.04 -1.82
N ARG A 17 17.95 -9.97 -2.81
CA ARG A 17 18.65 -8.72 -3.16
C ARG A 17 17.71 -7.54 -3.43
N MET A 18 16.52 -7.81 -3.98
CA MET A 18 15.57 -6.80 -4.44
C MET A 18 14.29 -6.73 -3.60
N LEU A 19 13.90 -7.80 -2.96
CA LEU A 19 12.58 -7.91 -2.32
C LEU A 19 12.69 -8.51 -0.92
N LYS A 20 11.91 -7.95 0.01
CA LYS A 20 11.79 -8.44 1.37
C LYS A 20 10.32 -8.51 1.79
N ILE A 21 9.90 -9.65 2.35
CA ILE A 21 8.60 -9.81 2.99
C ILE A 21 8.83 -10.00 4.49
N ILE A 22 8.13 -9.21 5.29
CA ILE A 22 8.19 -9.24 6.75
C ILE A 22 6.82 -9.67 7.26
N ASN A 23 6.73 -10.85 7.89
CA ASN A 23 5.50 -11.30 8.53
C ASN A 23 5.45 -10.75 9.95
N ASP A 24 4.96 -9.53 10.09
CA ASP A 24 4.91 -8.82 11.37
C ASP A 24 3.81 -7.77 11.39
N ASN A 25 3.56 -7.21 12.57
CA ASN A 25 2.64 -6.09 12.76
C ASN A 25 3.34 -4.76 12.42
N VAL A 26 2.72 -3.97 11.54
CA VAL A 26 3.22 -2.64 11.12
C VAL A 26 3.51 -1.70 12.30
N LEU A 27 2.74 -1.80 13.39
CA LEU A 27 2.90 -0.93 14.56
C LEU A 27 4.14 -1.27 15.39
N THR A 28 4.59 -2.52 15.37
CA THR A 28 5.63 -3.03 16.29
C THR A 28 6.89 -3.51 15.59
N THR A 29 6.86 -3.69 14.27
CA THR A 29 8.00 -4.19 13.51
C THR A 29 9.26 -3.34 13.69
N LYS A 30 10.41 -4.02 13.84
CA LYS A 30 11.73 -3.39 13.99
C LYS A 30 12.63 -3.63 12.77
N TYR A 31 12.10 -4.26 11.73
CA TYR A 31 12.87 -4.68 10.55
C TYR A 31 12.99 -3.61 9.46
N ILE A 32 12.49 -2.41 9.72
CA ILE A 32 12.59 -1.25 8.83
C ILE A 32 13.29 -0.13 9.59
N SER A 33 14.42 0.33 9.05
CA SER A 33 15.18 1.43 9.63
C SER A 33 14.52 2.78 9.34
N ASN A 34 14.60 3.71 10.27
CA ASN A 34 14.16 5.08 10.05
C ASN A 34 14.93 5.72 8.89
N LYS A 35 14.28 6.59 8.13
CA LYS A 35 14.84 7.33 6.99
C LYS A 35 15.50 6.42 5.93
N SER A 36 14.95 5.22 5.70
CA SER A 36 15.47 4.26 4.74
C SER A 36 14.62 4.12 3.47
N ILE A 37 13.37 4.59 3.50
CA ILE A 37 12.37 4.39 2.45
C ILE A 37 12.27 5.62 1.55
N ASP A 38 12.31 5.41 0.23
CA ASP A 38 12.20 6.45 -0.78
C ASP A 38 10.75 6.77 -1.16
N LEU A 39 9.89 5.72 -1.20
CA LEU A 39 8.48 5.84 -1.52
C LEU A 39 7.68 4.78 -0.77
N ILE A 40 6.56 5.18 -0.20
CA ILE A 40 5.52 4.27 0.31
C ILE A 40 4.36 4.29 -0.66
N VAL A 41 3.86 3.10 -1.04
CA VAL A 41 2.62 2.93 -1.81
C VAL A 41 1.80 1.89 -1.09
N THR A 42 0.61 2.24 -0.62
CA THR A 42 -0.19 1.33 0.20
C THR A 42 -1.68 1.63 0.13
N SER A 43 -2.45 0.57 0.40
CA SER A 43 -3.89 0.59 0.62
C SER A 43 -4.15 -0.07 1.98
N PRO A 44 -4.30 0.70 3.06
CA PRO A 44 -4.53 0.15 4.39
C PRO A 44 -5.93 -0.48 4.51
N PRO A 45 -6.22 -1.26 5.57
CA PRO A 45 -7.60 -1.68 5.86
C PRO A 45 -8.54 -0.47 5.94
N TYR A 46 -9.74 -0.59 5.33
CA TYR A 46 -10.69 0.53 5.20
C TYR A 46 -11.74 0.59 6.30
N ASN A 47 -11.76 -0.41 7.20
CA ASN A 47 -12.78 -0.55 8.24
C ASN A 47 -14.22 -0.57 7.67
N VAL A 48 -14.41 -1.34 6.62
CA VAL A 48 -15.70 -1.51 5.90
C VAL A 48 -16.30 -2.90 6.05
N ASP A 49 -16.02 -3.56 7.18
CA ASP A 49 -16.43 -4.93 7.53
C ASP A 49 -15.94 -6.00 6.53
N ILE A 50 -14.74 -5.81 5.98
CA ILE A 50 -14.08 -6.85 5.21
C ILE A 50 -13.57 -7.93 6.18
N GLU A 51 -13.91 -9.17 5.91
CA GLU A 51 -13.38 -10.29 6.69
C GLU A 51 -11.94 -10.57 6.27
N TYR A 52 -10.99 -10.08 7.07
CA TYR A 52 -9.59 -10.46 6.99
C TYR A 52 -9.31 -11.57 7.98
N ASN A 53 -8.41 -12.49 7.65
CA ASN A 53 -8.08 -13.63 8.52
C ASN A 53 -7.49 -13.20 9.88
N SER A 54 -6.76 -12.10 9.92
CA SER A 54 -5.93 -11.69 11.07
C SER A 54 -6.18 -10.26 11.54
N HIS A 55 -7.15 -9.54 10.96
CA HIS A 55 -7.47 -8.16 11.32
C HIS A 55 -8.96 -7.97 11.52
N ASN A 56 -9.32 -7.30 12.61
CA ASN A 56 -10.70 -6.91 12.88
C ASN A 56 -11.01 -5.58 12.17
N ASP A 57 -11.73 -5.65 11.05
CA ASP A 57 -12.14 -4.49 10.24
C ASP A 57 -13.49 -3.89 10.73
N LYS A 58 -13.83 -4.10 12.01
CA LYS A 58 -15.08 -3.64 12.67
C LYS A 58 -14.80 -2.71 13.85
N LEU A 59 -13.76 -1.90 13.75
CA LEU A 59 -13.43 -0.93 14.77
C LEU A 59 -14.47 0.21 14.81
N SER A 60 -14.65 0.85 15.99
CA SER A 60 -15.30 2.16 16.02
C SER A 60 -14.52 3.13 15.11
N TYR A 61 -15.22 4.11 14.51
CA TYR A 61 -14.51 5.03 13.61
C TYR A 61 -13.38 5.79 14.30
N ARG A 62 -13.59 6.15 15.55
CA ARG A 62 -12.55 6.78 16.38
C ARG A 62 -11.33 5.88 16.59
N ASP A 63 -11.55 4.60 16.86
CA ASP A 63 -10.45 3.65 17.05
C ASP A 63 -9.72 3.37 15.74
N TYR A 64 -10.45 3.34 14.62
CA TYR A 64 -9.87 3.28 13.28
C TYR A 64 -8.97 4.49 12.99
N LEU A 65 -9.41 5.71 13.32
CA LEU A 65 -8.59 6.91 13.15
C LEU A 65 -7.35 6.90 14.06
N ASN A 66 -7.48 6.41 15.30
CA ASN A 66 -6.35 6.22 16.21
C ASN A 66 -5.35 5.18 15.69
N PHE A 67 -5.84 4.05 15.20
CA PHE A 67 -5.00 3.06 14.53
C PHE A 67 -4.28 3.67 13.34
N SER A 68 -5.01 4.43 12.53
CA SER A 68 -4.47 5.10 11.34
C SER A 68 -3.38 6.12 11.69
N LYS A 69 -3.56 6.90 12.75
CA LYS A 69 -2.53 7.82 13.26
C LYS A 69 -1.24 7.08 13.61
N ASN A 70 -1.36 5.92 14.27
CA ASN A 70 -0.20 5.17 14.72
C ASN A 70 0.63 4.61 13.56
N TRP A 71 0.02 3.94 12.58
CA TRP A 71 0.78 3.41 11.45
C TRP A 71 1.27 4.50 10.49
N LEU A 72 0.52 5.60 10.31
CA LEU A 72 1.00 6.77 9.56
C LEU A 72 2.24 7.38 10.20
N SER A 73 2.28 7.47 11.54
CA SER A 73 3.47 7.94 12.27
C SER A 73 4.70 7.05 12.01
N ARG A 74 4.52 5.73 11.99
CA ARG A 74 5.60 4.79 11.62
C ARG A 74 6.07 5.02 10.18
N CYS A 75 5.15 5.18 9.25
CA CYS A 75 5.49 5.50 7.85
C CYS A 75 6.30 6.80 7.74
N PHE A 76 5.92 7.82 8.49
CA PHE A 76 6.65 9.08 8.53
C PHE A 76 8.09 8.92 9.03
N GLU A 77 8.31 8.11 10.08
CA GLU A 77 9.65 7.82 10.60
C GLU A 77 10.53 7.10 9.57
N TRP A 78 9.98 6.09 8.87
CA TRP A 78 10.70 5.28 7.90
C TRP A 78 11.08 6.01 6.62
N LEU A 79 10.28 7.01 6.21
CA LEU A 79 10.57 7.79 5.02
C LEU A 79 11.84 8.62 5.16
N LYS A 80 12.61 8.70 4.09
CA LYS A 80 13.68 9.70 3.90
C LYS A 80 13.09 11.11 3.91
N ASP A 81 13.92 12.13 4.12
CA ASP A 81 13.46 13.52 4.18
C ASP A 81 12.86 14.00 2.84
N ASP A 82 13.30 13.46 1.70
CA ASP A 82 12.73 13.64 0.36
C ASP A 82 11.77 12.49 -0.05
N GLY A 83 11.42 11.63 0.90
CA GLY A 83 10.54 10.49 0.68
C GLY A 83 9.10 10.92 0.42
N ARG A 84 8.39 10.14 -0.40
CA ARG A 84 7.00 10.35 -0.83
C ARG A 84 6.10 9.25 -0.36
N PHE A 85 4.80 9.54 -0.27
CA PHE A 85 3.80 8.60 0.19
C PHE A 85 2.56 8.68 -0.70
N CYS A 86 2.19 7.56 -1.33
CA CYS A 86 0.97 7.40 -2.09
C CYS A 86 0.00 6.55 -1.29
N LEU A 87 -1.03 7.16 -0.74
CA LEU A 87 -2.06 6.52 0.06
C LEU A 87 -3.30 6.28 -0.78
N ASN A 88 -3.59 5.02 -1.09
CA ASN A 88 -4.82 4.62 -1.77
C ASN A 88 -5.91 4.35 -0.74
N ILE A 89 -7.02 5.09 -0.81
CA ILE A 89 -8.15 5.02 0.11
C ILE A 89 -9.46 5.34 -0.61
N PRO A 90 -10.62 4.81 -0.14
CA PRO A 90 -11.90 5.23 -0.67
C PRO A 90 -12.16 6.71 -0.37
N LEU A 91 -12.91 7.38 -1.25
CA LEU A 91 -13.36 8.75 -1.02
C LEU A 91 -14.19 8.81 0.27
N ASP A 92 -15.17 7.93 0.38
CA ASP A 92 -16.14 7.89 1.47
C ASP A 92 -16.36 6.47 1.99
N LYS A 93 -16.81 6.38 3.24
CA LYS A 93 -17.29 5.17 3.88
C LYS A 93 -18.76 5.33 4.24
N ASN A 94 -19.60 4.38 3.82
CA ASN A 94 -21.06 4.43 4.04
C ASN A 94 -21.54 3.50 5.16
N LYS A 95 -20.69 2.58 5.64
CA LYS A 95 -21.04 1.68 6.75
C LYS A 95 -20.71 2.32 8.09
N GLY A 96 -21.66 2.29 9.02
CA GLY A 96 -21.50 2.91 10.33
C GLY A 96 -21.61 4.44 10.32
N GLY A 97 -22.32 4.99 9.33
CA GLY A 97 -22.47 6.41 9.08
C GLY A 97 -21.64 6.90 7.89
N GLN A 98 -22.01 8.02 7.33
CA GLN A 98 -21.27 8.64 6.24
C GLN A 98 -20.02 9.34 6.79
N GLN A 99 -18.85 8.95 6.30
CA GLN A 99 -17.55 9.42 6.78
C GLN A 99 -16.64 9.67 5.58
N SER A 100 -16.00 10.83 5.53
CA SER A 100 -15.04 11.19 4.48
C SER A 100 -13.64 10.68 4.86
N VAL A 101 -13.42 9.37 4.71
CA VAL A 101 -12.17 8.70 5.08
C VAL A 101 -10.96 9.37 4.43
N GLY A 102 -11.09 9.76 3.16
CA GLY A 102 -10.02 10.45 2.43
C GLY A 102 -9.60 11.77 3.07
N ALA A 103 -10.57 12.58 3.52
CA ALA A 103 -10.30 13.85 4.19
C ALA A 103 -9.68 13.62 5.59
N ASP A 104 -10.26 12.70 6.37
CA ASP A 104 -9.82 12.44 7.75
C ASP A 104 -8.39 11.89 7.80
N LEU A 105 -8.05 10.89 6.97
CA LEU A 105 -6.70 10.35 6.93
C LEU A 105 -5.68 11.38 6.40
N THR A 106 -6.08 12.20 5.44
CA THR A 106 -5.23 13.29 4.94
C THR A 106 -4.95 14.32 6.03
N THR A 107 -5.95 14.67 6.83
CA THR A 107 -5.80 15.58 7.97
C THR A 107 -4.86 14.99 9.02
N ILE A 108 -5.08 13.74 9.43
CA ILE A 108 -4.19 13.03 10.37
C ILE A 108 -2.75 12.97 9.85
N ALA A 109 -2.55 12.68 8.58
CA ALA A 109 -1.20 12.66 8.00
C ALA A 109 -0.52 14.03 8.08
N LYS A 110 -1.25 15.12 7.80
CA LYS A 110 -0.74 16.50 7.93
C LYS A 110 -0.40 16.85 9.37
N ASP A 111 -1.21 16.43 10.34
CA ASP A 111 -0.96 16.66 11.78
C ASP A 111 0.28 15.91 12.27
N ILE A 112 0.60 14.74 11.69
CA ILE A 112 1.85 14.01 11.94
C ILE A 112 3.06 14.75 11.37
N GLY A 113 2.88 15.58 10.33
CA GLY A 113 3.95 16.35 9.71
C GLY A 113 4.16 16.09 8.23
N PHE A 114 3.38 15.19 7.61
CA PHE A 114 3.36 15.06 6.15
C PHE A 114 2.90 16.36 5.49
N LYS A 115 3.45 16.64 4.34
CA LYS A 115 3.00 17.73 3.48
C LYS A 115 2.18 17.16 2.32
N TYR A 116 1.04 17.76 2.07
CA TYR A 116 0.16 17.39 0.96
C TYR A 116 0.73 17.95 -0.35
N HIS A 117 0.73 17.12 -1.39
CA HIS A 117 1.10 17.55 -2.74
C HIS A 117 -0.12 17.61 -3.68
N SER A 118 -0.78 16.47 -3.90
CA SER A 118 -1.91 16.36 -4.82
C SER A 118 -2.72 15.09 -4.54
N THR A 119 -3.83 14.96 -5.24
CA THR A 119 -4.65 13.74 -5.20
C THR A 119 -4.98 13.32 -6.63
N VAL A 120 -4.87 12.03 -6.91
CA VAL A 120 -5.39 11.38 -8.10
C VAL A 120 -6.69 10.69 -7.75
N VAL A 121 -7.71 10.84 -8.55
CA VAL A 121 -8.96 10.08 -8.48
C VAL A 121 -8.81 8.84 -9.36
N TRP A 122 -8.94 7.65 -8.75
CA TRP A 122 -8.95 6.41 -9.49
C TRP A 122 -10.37 5.90 -9.65
N ASN A 123 -10.81 5.84 -10.92
CA ASN A 123 -12.08 5.26 -11.33
C ASN A 123 -11.83 3.85 -11.88
N GLU A 124 -12.30 2.84 -11.16
CA GLU A 124 -12.18 1.44 -11.58
C GLU A 124 -13.00 1.09 -12.84
N GLY A 125 -13.83 2.01 -13.33
CA GLY A 125 -14.76 1.75 -14.43
C GLY A 125 -15.90 0.76 -14.07
N ASN A 126 -16.03 0.41 -12.81
CA ASN A 126 -16.88 -0.67 -12.31
C ASN A 126 -18.23 -0.14 -11.82
N ILE A 127 -18.75 0.89 -12.48
CA ILE A 127 -20.08 1.44 -12.18
C ILE A 127 -21.14 0.49 -12.76
N SER A 128 -21.18 -0.75 -12.26
CA SER A 128 -22.27 -1.65 -12.60
C SER A 128 -23.52 -1.26 -11.83
N ARG A 129 -24.66 -1.40 -12.50
CA ARG A 129 -26.05 -1.25 -12.06
C ARG A 129 -26.20 -1.16 -10.55
N ARG A 130 -26.19 0.03 -10.01
CA ARG A 130 -26.42 0.24 -8.59
C ARG A 130 -27.92 0.42 -8.37
N THR A 131 -28.44 -0.31 -7.42
CA THR A 131 -29.75 -0.05 -6.84
C THR A 131 -29.74 1.36 -6.25
N ALA A 132 -30.87 2.07 -6.36
CA ALA A 132 -31.04 3.34 -5.68
C ALA A 132 -30.83 3.17 -4.17
N TRP A 133 -30.12 4.11 -3.58
CA TRP A 133 -29.85 4.14 -2.15
C TRP A 133 -30.55 5.33 -1.52
N GLY A 134 -31.11 5.12 -0.33
CA GLY A 134 -31.87 6.15 0.35
C GLY A 134 -33.30 6.27 -0.20
N SER A 135 -33.84 7.49 -0.19
CA SER A 135 -35.20 7.76 -0.71
C SER A 135 -35.23 7.67 -2.22
N TRP A 136 -36.14 6.82 -2.75
CA TRP A 136 -36.36 6.67 -4.18
C TRP A 136 -37.13 7.87 -4.75
N LEU A 137 -36.58 8.51 -5.78
CA LEU A 137 -37.18 9.66 -6.47
C LEU A 137 -37.66 10.79 -5.53
N SER A 138 -37.04 10.94 -4.38
CA SER A 138 -37.40 11.93 -3.38
C SER A 138 -36.15 12.62 -2.83
N ALA A 139 -36.21 13.91 -2.67
CA ALA A 139 -35.17 14.72 -2.04
C ALA A 139 -35.10 14.54 -0.53
N SER A 140 -35.94 13.69 0.08
CA SER A 140 -36.00 13.53 1.54
C SER A 140 -34.73 12.94 2.15
N ALA A 141 -34.13 11.94 1.51
CA ALA A 141 -32.89 11.30 1.98
C ALA A 141 -32.17 10.48 0.87
N PRO A 142 -31.84 11.05 -0.29
CA PRO A 142 -31.09 10.32 -1.32
C PRO A 142 -29.65 10.11 -0.89
N TYR A 143 -29.05 8.96 -1.26
CA TYR A 143 -27.63 8.73 -1.09
C TYR A 143 -26.88 8.95 -2.38
N VAL A 144 -25.77 9.71 -2.27
CA VAL A 144 -24.75 9.82 -3.32
C VAL A 144 -23.63 8.84 -3.01
N ILE A 145 -23.29 7.97 -3.96
CA ILE A 145 -22.22 7.00 -3.82
C ILE A 145 -21.12 7.37 -4.82
N ALA A 146 -19.91 7.57 -4.31
CA ALA A 146 -18.74 7.78 -5.13
C ALA A 146 -18.00 6.45 -5.34
N PRO A 147 -18.06 5.84 -6.55
CA PRO A 147 -17.39 4.57 -6.85
C PRO A 147 -15.93 4.79 -7.26
N VAL A 148 -15.24 5.62 -6.54
CA VAL A 148 -13.85 6.00 -6.82
C VAL A 148 -13.00 5.87 -5.58
N GLU A 149 -11.72 5.61 -5.79
CA GLU A 149 -10.70 5.69 -4.74
C GLU A 149 -9.79 6.90 -5.00
N LEU A 150 -9.18 7.37 -3.94
CA LEU A 150 -8.22 8.47 -3.98
C LEU A 150 -6.82 7.92 -3.79
N ILE A 151 -5.88 8.37 -4.62
CA ILE A 151 -4.46 8.22 -4.33
C ILE A 151 -3.98 9.57 -3.81
N VAL A 152 -3.90 9.71 -2.48
CA VAL A 152 -3.42 10.94 -1.84
C VAL A 152 -1.89 10.92 -1.85
N ILE A 153 -1.29 11.94 -2.46
CA ILE A 153 0.15 12.05 -2.63
C ILE A 153 0.69 13.04 -1.60
N LEU A 154 1.52 12.51 -0.71
CA LEU A 154 2.15 13.23 0.39
C LEU A 154 3.67 13.13 0.28
N TYR A 155 4.37 13.98 1.02
CA TYR A 155 5.83 13.91 1.16
C TYR A 155 6.27 14.33 2.57
N LYS A 156 7.50 13.95 2.97
CA LYS A 156 7.98 14.20 4.34
C LYS A 156 8.41 15.66 4.56
N LYS A 157 9.52 16.09 3.96
CA LYS A 157 10.06 17.44 4.17
C LYS A 157 10.18 18.23 2.87
N THR A 158 10.77 17.63 1.84
CA THR A 158 11.04 18.26 0.55
C THR A 158 10.39 17.48 -0.58
N TRP A 159 9.67 18.16 -1.46
CA TRP A 159 9.06 17.55 -2.64
C TRP A 159 10.11 17.19 -3.70
N LYS A 160 11.06 18.11 -3.93
CA LYS A 160 12.12 17.89 -4.92
C LYS A 160 13.09 16.82 -4.43
N LYS A 161 13.17 15.69 -5.13
CA LYS A 161 14.20 14.68 -4.91
C LYS A 161 15.49 15.07 -5.61
N THR A 162 16.62 14.85 -4.94
CA THR A 162 17.92 15.02 -5.58
C THR A 162 18.11 13.90 -6.60
N SER A 163 18.17 14.24 -7.89
CA SER A 163 18.36 13.25 -8.95
C SER A 163 19.80 12.73 -9.01
N GLY A 164 20.78 13.63 -8.96
CA GLY A 164 22.19 13.23 -9.15
C GLY A 164 22.35 12.35 -10.40
N SER A 165 22.98 11.20 -10.23
CA SER A 165 23.13 10.17 -11.28
C SER A 165 22.01 9.12 -11.26
N ARG A 166 20.91 9.31 -10.52
CA ARG A 166 19.81 8.35 -10.45
C ARG A 166 18.96 8.38 -11.72
N GLU A 167 18.63 7.21 -12.23
CA GLU A 167 17.86 7.01 -13.45
C GLU A 167 16.36 7.17 -13.23
N SER A 168 15.67 7.85 -14.16
CA SER A 168 14.21 7.89 -14.27
C SER A 168 13.82 7.14 -15.55
N ASP A 169 12.98 6.11 -15.42
CA ASP A 169 12.60 5.20 -16.50
C ASP A 169 11.15 5.41 -17.00
N ILE A 170 10.53 6.53 -16.62
CA ILE A 170 9.19 6.89 -17.12
C ILE A 170 9.29 7.43 -18.55
N THR A 171 8.42 6.95 -19.44
CA THR A 171 8.36 7.47 -20.81
C THR A 171 7.58 8.79 -20.88
N LYS A 172 7.68 9.50 -21.99
CA LYS A 172 6.94 10.73 -22.23
C LYS A 172 5.42 10.49 -22.18
N GLU A 173 4.97 9.41 -22.80
CA GLU A 173 3.56 9.02 -22.88
C GLU A 173 3.01 8.65 -21.49
N GLU A 174 3.78 7.86 -20.72
CA GLU A 174 3.45 7.53 -19.33
C GLU A 174 3.38 8.80 -18.48
N PHE A 175 4.36 9.69 -18.57
CA PHE A 175 4.39 10.92 -17.81
C PHE A 175 3.18 11.81 -18.14
N MET A 176 2.93 12.08 -19.41
CA MET A 176 1.80 12.92 -19.84
C MET A 176 0.45 12.33 -19.47
N GLY A 177 0.29 11.02 -19.56
CA GLY A 177 -0.96 10.33 -19.22
C GLY A 177 -1.20 10.20 -17.73
N TRP A 178 -0.13 10.02 -16.92
CA TRP A 178 -0.26 9.72 -15.50
C TRP A 178 -0.17 10.94 -14.59
N THR A 179 0.33 12.06 -15.08
CA THR A 179 0.27 13.34 -14.35
C THR A 179 -1.12 14.00 -14.43
N ASN A 180 -2.06 13.40 -15.19
CA ASN A 180 -3.47 13.76 -15.12
C ASN A 180 -4.08 13.21 -13.81
N GLY A 181 -4.79 14.05 -13.08
CA GLY A 181 -5.40 13.72 -11.79
C GLY A 181 -6.59 12.75 -11.84
N LEU A 182 -6.93 12.17 -12.98
CA LEU A 182 -7.96 11.17 -13.17
C LEU A 182 -7.38 9.94 -13.85
N TRP A 183 -7.35 8.81 -13.14
CA TRP A 183 -6.97 7.52 -13.70
C TRP A 183 -8.19 6.63 -13.90
N THR A 184 -8.32 6.03 -15.07
CA THR A 184 -9.39 5.06 -15.37
C THR A 184 -8.75 3.77 -15.85
N PHE A 185 -8.85 2.73 -15.03
CA PHE A 185 -8.48 1.36 -15.35
C PHE A 185 -9.16 0.39 -14.38
N SER A 186 -9.36 -0.86 -14.83
CA SER A 186 -10.10 -1.85 -14.07
C SER A 186 -9.38 -2.25 -12.77
N GLY A 187 -10.17 -2.45 -11.71
CA GLY A 187 -9.73 -3.10 -10.48
C GLY A 187 -9.36 -4.57 -10.69
N GLU A 188 -8.90 -5.23 -9.62
CA GLU A 188 -8.50 -6.64 -9.67
C GLU A 188 -9.61 -7.56 -9.12
N SER A 189 -9.68 -8.76 -9.63
CA SER A 189 -10.68 -9.75 -9.21
C SER A 189 -10.28 -10.44 -7.90
N LYS A 190 -11.13 -10.31 -6.86
CA LYS A 190 -10.96 -11.00 -5.57
C LYS A 190 -10.82 -12.51 -5.74
N LYS A 191 -11.66 -13.13 -6.58
CA LYS A 191 -11.65 -14.59 -6.84
C LYS A 191 -10.36 -15.04 -7.54
N LYS A 192 -9.82 -14.22 -8.45
CA LYS A 192 -8.61 -14.54 -9.21
C LYS A 192 -7.36 -14.45 -8.32
N ILE A 193 -7.32 -13.49 -7.42
CA ILE A 193 -6.14 -13.23 -6.59
C ILE A 193 -6.15 -14.03 -5.29
N GLY A 194 -7.32 -14.34 -4.72
CA GLY A 194 -7.43 -15.00 -3.41
C GLY A 194 -7.22 -14.04 -2.22
N HIS A 195 -7.39 -12.73 -2.44
CA HIS A 195 -7.33 -11.70 -1.40
C HIS A 195 -8.63 -10.89 -1.41
N PRO A 196 -9.18 -10.49 -0.24
CA PRO A 196 -10.49 -9.85 -0.17
C PRO A 196 -10.55 -8.45 -0.77
N ALA A 197 -9.42 -7.74 -0.82
CA ALA A 197 -9.33 -6.38 -1.36
C ALA A 197 -8.02 -6.17 -2.15
N PRO A 198 -7.79 -6.88 -3.27
CA PRO A 198 -6.59 -6.68 -4.06
C PRO A 198 -6.74 -5.43 -4.94
N PHE A 199 -5.73 -4.59 -5.01
CA PHE A 199 -5.63 -3.58 -6.06
C PHE A 199 -4.71 -4.07 -7.20
N PRO A 200 -4.93 -3.61 -8.46
CA PRO A 200 -4.17 -4.07 -9.60
C PRO A 200 -2.72 -3.57 -9.56
N ILE A 201 -1.80 -4.32 -10.18
CA ILE A 201 -0.37 -3.96 -10.26
C ILE A 201 -0.17 -2.60 -10.95
N GLU A 202 -1.07 -2.20 -11.82
CA GLU A 202 -1.01 -0.92 -12.55
C GLU A 202 -1.02 0.30 -11.62
N LEU A 203 -1.78 0.26 -10.52
CA LEU A 203 -1.85 1.37 -9.56
C LEU A 203 -0.48 1.66 -8.94
N PRO A 204 0.18 0.71 -8.23
CA PRO A 204 1.50 0.96 -7.66
C PRO A 204 2.56 1.16 -8.76
N ARG A 205 2.44 0.56 -9.95
CA ARG A 205 3.36 0.81 -11.06
C ARG A 205 3.41 2.29 -11.45
N ARG A 206 2.26 2.93 -11.59
CA ARG A 206 2.18 4.37 -11.88
C ARG A 206 2.79 5.21 -10.78
N CYS A 207 2.44 4.95 -9.52
CA CYS A 207 3.01 5.65 -8.37
C CYS A 207 4.54 5.48 -8.32
N ILE A 208 5.05 4.27 -8.51
CA ILE A 208 6.48 3.95 -8.43
C ILE A 208 7.26 4.69 -9.52
N LYS A 209 6.81 4.62 -10.78
CA LYS A 209 7.52 5.27 -11.90
C LYS A 209 7.45 6.80 -11.84
N LEU A 210 6.33 7.37 -11.37
CA LEU A 210 6.17 8.83 -11.20
C LEU A 210 7.00 9.38 -10.04
N PHE A 211 7.13 8.62 -8.94
CA PHE A 211 7.57 9.19 -7.66
C PHE A 211 8.85 8.59 -7.09
N SER A 212 9.51 7.67 -7.81
CA SER A 212 10.80 7.08 -7.41
C SER A 212 11.75 6.92 -8.59
N PHE A 213 13.04 6.89 -8.30
CA PHE A 213 14.08 6.54 -9.27
C PHE A 213 14.30 5.02 -9.31
N VAL A 214 14.93 4.53 -10.38
CA VAL A 214 15.41 3.16 -10.45
C VAL A 214 16.31 2.84 -9.26
N ARG A 215 16.16 1.65 -8.66
CA ARG A 215 16.83 1.17 -7.44
C ARG A 215 16.43 1.85 -6.13
N ASP A 216 15.50 2.81 -6.13
CA ASP A 216 14.90 3.33 -4.90
C ASP A 216 14.20 2.20 -4.13
N THR A 217 14.02 2.40 -2.81
CA THR A 217 13.36 1.44 -1.93
C THR A 217 11.89 1.82 -1.74
N ILE A 218 11.01 0.91 -2.13
CA ILE A 218 9.55 1.03 -2.02
C ILE A 218 9.07 0.21 -0.82
N LEU A 219 8.18 0.77 -0.01
CA LEU A 219 7.55 0.06 1.11
C LEU A 219 6.04 -0.02 0.90
N ASP A 220 5.48 -1.18 1.18
CA ASP A 220 4.05 -1.37 1.42
C ASP A 220 3.85 -1.93 2.84
N PRO A 221 3.38 -1.11 3.80
CA PRO A 221 3.17 -1.53 5.18
C PRO A 221 1.92 -2.42 5.38
N PHE A 222 1.09 -2.60 4.34
CA PHE A 222 -0.09 -3.47 4.32
C PHE A 222 -0.10 -4.28 3.02
N MET A 223 0.97 -5.07 2.82
CA MET A 223 1.32 -5.68 1.55
C MET A 223 0.21 -6.56 0.95
N GLY A 224 -0.58 -7.24 1.78
CA GLY A 224 -1.62 -8.16 1.35
C GLY A 224 -1.09 -9.17 0.32
N SER A 225 -1.67 -9.16 -0.86
CA SER A 225 -1.29 -10.07 -1.96
C SER A 225 -0.04 -9.67 -2.76
N GLY A 226 0.68 -8.59 -2.37
CA GLY A 226 1.99 -8.24 -2.91
C GLY A 226 2.01 -7.44 -4.21
N SER A 227 0.90 -6.82 -4.63
CA SER A 227 0.85 -6.06 -5.90
C SER A 227 1.90 -4.94 -5.96
N THR A 228 2.15 -4.24 -4.85
CA THR A 228 3.20 -3.20 -4.76
C THR A 228 4.61 -3.77 -4.95
N LEU A 229 4.89 -4.94 -4.37
CA LEU A 229 6.20 -5.58 -4.50
C LEU A 229 6.46 -6.08 -5.92
N ILE A 230 5.43 -6.64 -6.57
CA ILE A 230 5.51 -7.04 -7.98
C ILE A 230 5.80 -5.82 -8.86
N ALA A 231 5.07 -4.72 -8.66
CA ALA A 231 5.27 -3.48 -9.39
C ALA A 231 6.69 -2.90 -9.16
N ALA A 232 7.18 -2.92 -7.91
CA ALA A 232 8.52 -2.47 -7.57
C ALA A 232 9.60 -3.29 -8.31
N TYR A 233 9.48 -4.61 -8.27
CA TYR A 233 10.42 -5.52 -8.94
C TYR A 233 10.43 -5.33 -10.45
N LEU A 234 9.26 -5.33 -11.09
CA LEU A 234 9.12 -5.13 -12.53
C LEU A 234 9.63 -3.75 -12.99
N SER A 235 9.58 -2.77 -12.10
CA SER A 235 10.11 -1.42 -12.34
C SER A 235 11.58 -1.25 -11.87
N LYS A 236 12.29 -2.33 -11.52
CA LYS A 236 13.70 -2.31 -11.07
C LYS A 236 13.92 -1.47 -9.79
N ARG A 237 12.94 -1.47 -8.86
CA ARG A 237 13.05 -0.90 -7.52
C ARG A 237 13.15 -2.02 -6.50
N LYS A 238 13.77 -1.71 -5.33
CA LYS A 238 13.70 -2.61 -4.18
C LYS A 238 12.32 -2.52 -3.55
N GLY A 239 11.75 -3.67 -3.14
CA GLY A 239 10.45 -3.72 -2.50
C GLY A 239 10.53 -4.33 -1.10
N ILE A 240 9.89 -3.68 -0.13
CA ILE A 240 9.69 -4.20 1.23
C ILE A 240 8.20 -4.26 1.48
N GLY A 241 7.68 -5.40 1.93
CA GLY A 241 6.30 -5.58 2.33
C GLY A 241 6.19 -6.03 3.78
N VAL A 242 5.26 -5.43 4.52
CA VAL A 242 4.87 -5.91 5.84
C VAL A 242 3.46 -6.47 5.76
N GLU A 243 3.26 -7.66 6.31
CA GLU A 243 1.97 -8.34 6.33
C GLU A 243 1.85 -9.16 7.62
N ILE A 244 0.74 -9.01 8.31
CA ILE A 244 0.49 -9.72 9.57
C ILE A 244 0.03 -11.16 9.34
N ASP A 245 -0.69 -11.41 8.25
CA ASP A 245 -1.20 -12.74 7.91
C ASP A 245 -0.16 -13.54 7.12
N LYS A 246 0.27 -14.66 7.69
CA LYS A 246 1.25 -15.55 7.07
C LYS A 246 0.76 -16.14 5.74
N ASN A 247 -0.54 -16.37 5.58
CA ASN A 247 -1.10 -16.92 4.34
C ASN A 247 -1.02 -15.90 3.22
N TYR A 248 -1.22 -14.60 3.53
CA TYR A 248 -1.02 -13.54 2.54
C TYR A 248 0.46 -13.33 2.22
N CYS A 249 1.38 -13.52 3.17
CA CYS A 249 2.81 -13.57 2.86
C CYS A 249 3.15 -14.67 1.86
N GLU A 250 2.61 -15.87 2.03
CA GLU A 250 2.82 -16.99 1.10
C GLU A 250 2.18 -16.69 -0.27
N LEU A 251 0.96 -16.17 -0.29
CA LEU A 251 0.27 -15.75 -1.52
C LEU A 251 1.11 -14.70 -2.28
N ALA A 252 1.62 -13.69 -1.59
CA ALA A 252 2.46 -12.65 -2.18
C ALA A 252 3.74 -13.25 -2.78
N LYS A 253 4.40 -14.16 -2.06
CA LYS A 253 5.59 -14.87 -2.55
C LYS A 253 5.30 -15.66 -3.83
N GLN A 254 4.19 -16.42 -3.86
CA GLN A 254 3.78 -17.17 -5.05
C GLN A 254 3.48 -16.26 -6.23
N ARG A 255 2.80 -15.14 -6.00
CA ARG A 255 2.54 -14.14 -7.04
C ARG A 255 3.82 -13.46 -7.56
N LEU A 256 4.77 -13.16 -6.68
CA LEU A 256 6.08 -12.64 -7.07
C LEU A 256 6.81 -13.58 -8.03
N ILE A 257 6.79 -14.88 -7.75
CA ILE A 257 7.39 -15.90 -8.63
C ILE A 257 6.65 -15.92 -9.98
N LYS A 258 5.32 -16.00 -9.97
CA LYS A 258 4.49 -16.16 -11.17
C LYS A 258 4.42 -14.89 -12.01
N GLU A 259 4.02 -13.77 -11.42
CA GLU A 259 3.72 -12.51 -12.11
C GLU A 259 4.95 -11.61 -12.22
N GLY A 260 5.84 -11.64 -11.22
CA GLY A 260 7.15 -10.97 -11.24
C GLY A 260 8.17 -11.67 -12.14
N LYS A 261 7.90 -12.92 -12.58
CA LYS A 261 8.83 -13.76 -13.36
C LYS A 261 10.20 -13.91 -12.68
N ILE A 262 10.18 -13.99 -11.36
CA ILE A 262 11.41 -14.16 -10.57
C ILE A 262 11.85 -15.60 -10.72
N ASN A 263 13.01 -15.83 -11.32
CA ASN A 263 13.61 -17.16 -11.39
C ASN A 263 13.89 -17.67 -9.98
N GLN A 264 13.53 -18.93 -9.70
CA GLN A 264 13.79 -19.57 -8.40
C GLN A 264 15.28 -19.53 -8.00
N LEU A 265 16.19 -19.46 -8.94
CA LEU A 265 17.63 -19.30 -8.71
C LEU A 265 18.00 -17.96 -8.05
N ASN A 266 17.23 -16.89 -8.28
CA ASN A 266 17.41 -15.60 -7.60
C ASN A 266 16.83 -15.57 -6.17
N LEU A 267 16.19 -16.67 -5.72
CA LEU A 267 15.62 -16.84 -4.39
C LEU A 267 16.59 -17.53 -3.41
N ILE A 268 17.72 -18.02 -3.89
CA ILE A 268 18.63 -18.92 -3.13
C ILE A 268 19.75 -18.16 -2.39
N ASP A 269 19.82 -16.84 -2.50
CA ASP A 269 20.86 -16.04 -1.81
C ASP A 269 20.61 -15.74 -0.33
N VAL A 270 19.69 -16.45 0.32
CA VAL A 270 19.61 -16.45 1.79
C VAL A 270 20.12 -17.80 2.27
N GLY A 271 21.42 -17.86 2.49
CA GLY A 271 22.09 -19.03 3.02
C GLY A 271 21.40 -19.57 4.26
N ILE A 272 20.81 -20.75 4.12
CA ILE A 272 20.68 -21.67 5.23
C ILE A 272 22.10 -22.17 5.49
N ASN A 273 22.86 -21.42 6.26
CA ASN A 273 23.99 -22.02 6.96
C ASN A 273 23.41 -22.74 8.18
N ASN A 274 22.97 -23.97 7.93
CA ASN A 274 22.90 -24.98 8.97
C ASN A 274 24.34 -25.47 9.22
N CYS A 275 24.90 -25.11 10.33
CA CYS A 275 25.83 -25.86 11.13
C CYS A 275 25.57 -25.59 12.60
#